data_c07e323d856c88537579be89fe7f6830
#
_entry.id   c07e323d856c88537579be89fe7f6830
#
_cell.length_a   1.000
_cell.length_b   1.000
_cell.length_c   1.000
_cell.angle_alpha   90.00
_cell.angle_beta   90.00
_cell.angle_gamma   90.00
#
_symmetry.space_group_name_H-M   'P 1'
#
loop_
_entity.id
_entity.type
_entity.pdbx_description
1 polymer ?
#
loop_
_entity_poly.entity_id
_entity_poly.type
_entity_poly.pdbx_seq_one_letter_code
_entity_poly.pdbx_strand_id
1 'polypeptide(L)'
;MVLRSPTRAALVVALAIGVVLTLTPANGAAGDIATGFVRAVRHLAVPSSRAGQPFIGTPPVGALFTTSAGQLNQHFCTASVVHSPSGDLAITAAHCVSGATGTLDFVPGYNQGREPYGVWTVTKIYVDQAWSSSSSQDDDFAFLRVSRPGSSVPVEDVTGAERLDTSAPASRELVQVIGYPNATNQPVTCQNPIKQPMADQLEFDCGGYTNGTSGGPFLSGIDPANGQGLVIGVIGGYQQGGDSPQVSYSPVLGANAAALYRVAVAGG
;
A
#
# COMPACT_ATOMS: atom_id res chain seq x y z
N MET A 1 26.51 49.45 -27.42
CA MET A 1 27.95 49.12 -27.42
C MET A 1 28.12 47.81 -26.68
N VAL A 2 28.46 46.80 -27.45
CA VAL A 2 28.41 45.37 -27.11
C VAL A 2 29.70 44.96 -26.43
N LEU A 3 29.65 44.09 -25.45
CA LEU A 3 30.76 43.18 -25.17
C LEU A 3 30.19 41.84 -24.62
N ARG A 4 30.30 40.82 -25.44
CA ARG A 4 30.12 39.40 -25.14
C ARG A 4 31.38 38.87 -24.53
N SER A 5 31.28 38.01 -23.51
CA SER A 5 32.39 37.20 -23.01
C SER A 5 32.06 35.70 -23.17
N PRO A 6 33.01 34.87 -23.61
CA PRO A 6 32.75 33.50 -23.98
C PRO A 6 32.99 32.52 -22.79
N THR A 7 32.08 31.58 -22.69
CA THR A 7 32.17 30.39 -21.84
C THR A 7 33.30 29.44 -22.31
N ARG A 8 34.23 29.11 -21.42
CA ARG A 8 35.23 28.04 -21.62
C ARG A 8 34.68 26.72 -21.10
N ALA A 9 34.55 25.78 -22.01
CA ALA A 9 34.30 24.37 -21.66
C ALA A 9 35.65 23.73 -21.24
N ALA A 10 35.69 23.12 -20.07
CA ALA A 10 36.81 22.32 -19.61
C ALA A 10 36.61 20.85 -20.00
N LEU A 11 37.50 20.35 -20.83
CA LEU A 11 37.59 18.95 -21.24
C LEU A 11 38.41 18.20 -20.20
N VAL A 12 37.82 17.24 -19.48
CA VAL A 12 38.53 16.34 -18.58
C VAL A 12 38.92 15.09 -19.36
N VAL A 13 40.22 14.96 -19.61
CA VAL A 13 40.83 13.76 -20.22
C VAL A 13 41.22 12.81 -19.09
N ALA A 14 40.60 11.66 -19.01
CA ALA A 14 40.98 10.58 -18.11
C ALA A 14 42.10 9.75 -18.75
N LEU A 15 43.30 9.80 -18.16
CA LEU A 15 44.44 8.94 -18.52
C LEU A 15 44.25 7.56 -17.87
N ALA A 16 44.06 6.53 -18.66
CA ALA A 16 44.17 5.14 -18.23
C ALA A 16 45.67 4.70 -18.28
N ILE A 17 46.23 4.45 -17.10
CA ILE A 17 47.60 3.87 -17.00
C ILE A 17 47.44 2.35 -17.02
N GLY A 18 47.83 1.75 -18.14
CA GLY A 18 47.97 0.31 -18.27
C GLY A 18 49.32 -0.16 -17.71
N VAL A 19 49.28 -1.01 -16.69
CA VAL A 19 50.46 -1.71 -16.18
C VAL A 19 50.60 -3.02 -16.94
N VAL A 20 51.65 -3.12 -17.78
CA VAL A 20 52.05 -4.37 -18.43
C VAL A 20 53.03 -5.10 -17.51
N LEU A 21 52.63 -6.22 -16.94
CA LEU A 21 53.53 -7.14 -16.25
C LEU A 21 54.11 -8.13 -17.27
N THR A 22 55.41 -8.06 -17.50
CA THR A 22 56.18 -9.07 -18.25
C THR A 22 56.54 -10.22 -17.31
N LEU A 23 56.06 -11.42 -17.62
CA LEU A 23 56.47 -12.67 -16.95
C LEU A 23 57.71 -13.26 -17.66
N THR A 24 58.81 -13.42 -16.93
CA THR A 24 59.97 -14.25 -17.34
C THR A 24 59.74 -15.70 -16.88
N PRO A 25 60.06 -16.73 -17.68
CA PRO A 25 59.95 -18.09 -17.24
C PRO A 25 61.19 -18.52 -16.46
N ALA A 26 61.02 -19.04 -15.23
CA ALA A 26 62.07 -19.79 -14.52
C ALA A 26 61.61 -21.26 -14.45
N ASN A 27 62.46 -22.15 -15.01
CA ASN A 27 62.35 -23.59 -14.90
C ASN A 27 62.68 -24.05 -13.47
N GLY A 28 61.88 -25.00 -12.93
CA GLY A 28 62.30 -25.79 -11.78
C GLY A 28 61.19 -26.42 -10.95
N ALA A 29 61.16 -27.73 -11.02
CA ALA A 29 60.65 -28.69 -10.01
C ALA A 29 59.16 -28.81 -9.75
N ALA A 30 58.66 -30.02 -10.05
CA ALA A 30 57.34 -30.53 -9.68
C ALA A 30 57.12 -30.52 -8.16
N GLY A 31 56.05 -29.90 -7.77
CA GLY A 31 55.48 -29.99 -6.44
C GLY A 31 53.97 -29.76 -6.56
N ASP A 32 53.22 -30.80 -6.18
CA ASP A 32 51.73 -30.76 -6.13
C ASP A 32 51.26 -29.62 -5.26
N ILE A 33 50.75 -28.57 -5.86
CA ILE A 33 50.03 -27.52 -5.17
C ILE A 33 48.56 -27.67 -5.58
N ALA A 34 47.78 -28.28 -4.64
CA ALA A 34 46.36 -28.21 -4.70
C ALA A 34 45.90 -26.75 -4.66
N THR A 35 45.66 -26.16 -5.82
CA THR A 35 45.06 -24.82 -5.93
C THR A 35 43.63 -24.87 -5.49
N GLY A 36 43.43 -24.60 -4.20
CA GLY A 36 42.08 -24.31 -3.67
C GLY A 36 41.57 -23.04 -4.35
N PHE A 37 40.69 -23.19 -5.34
CA PHE A 37 39.90 -22.09 -5.84
C PHE A 37 38.97 -21.61 -4.73
N VAL A 38 39.37 -20.59 -3.99
CA VAL A 38 38.48 -19.82 -3.15
C VAL A 38 37.53 -19.08 -4.11
N ARG A 39 36.42 -19.70 -4.43
CA ARG A 39 35.31 -19.06 -5.13
C ARG A 39 34.80 -17.95 -4.21
N ALA A 40 35.23 -16.71 -4.47
CA ALA A 40 34.63 -15.56 -3.82
C ALA A 40 33.14 -15.58 -4.12
N VAL A 41 32.34 -16.01 -3.15
CA VAL A 41 30.90 -15.87 -3.18
C VAL A 41 30.65 -14.38 -3.13
N ARG A 42 30.45 -13.77 -4.31
CA ARG A 42 29.87 -12.43 -4.36
C ARG A 42 28.51 -12.57 -3.66
N HIS A 43 28.41 -12.02 -2.46
CA HIS A 43 27.13 -11.71 -1.87
C HIS A 43 26.46 -10.78 -2.88
N LEU A 44 25.56 -11.34 -3.67
CA LEU A 44 24.63 -10.55 -4.45
C LEU A 44 23.89 -9.71 -3.42
N ALA A 45 24.05 -8.40 -3.50
CA ALA A 45 23.30 -7.48 -2.69
C ALA A 45 21.83 -7.91 -2.79
N VAL A 46 21.21 -8.17 -1.64
CA VAL A 46 19.74 -8.38 -1.56
C VAL A 46 19.14 -7.22 -2.32
N PRO A 47 18.29 -7.44 -3.32
CA PRO A 47 17.69 -6.34 -4.06
C PRO A 47 17.07 -5.39 -3.05
N SER A 48 17.38 -4.10 -3.17
CA SER A 48 16.78 -3.04 -2.38
C SER A 48 15.27 -3.30 -2.34
N SER A 49 14.68 -3.30 -1.13
CA SER A 49 13.25 -3.51 -0.92
C SER A 49 12.47 -2.70 -1.97
N ARG A 50 11.48 -3.34 -2.61
CA ARG A 50 10.60 -2.62 -3.53
C ARG A 50 10.02 -1.42 -2.81
N ALA A 51 9.80 -0.33 -3.52
CA ALA A 51 9.19 0.88 -2.97
C ALA A 51 7.89 1.18 -3.72
N GLY A 52 6.90 1.64 -2.97
CA GLY A 52 5.65 2.14 -3.52
C GLY A 52 5.93 3.27 -4.51
N GLN A 53 5.26 3.21 -5.64
CA GLN A 53 5.38 4.22 -6.69
C GLN A 53 4.12 5.08 -6.71
N PRO A 54 4.26 6.42 -6.78
CA PRO A 54 3.12 7.29 -7.03
C PRO A 54 2.41 6.89 -8.33
N PHE A 55 1.09 6.92 -8.33
CA PHE A 55 0.30 6.63 -9.52
C PHE A 55 -1.02 7.42 -9.53
N ILE A 56 -1.81 7.26 -10.60
CA ILE A 56 -3.05 8.03 -10.75
C ILE A 56 -4.16 7.62 -9.77
N GLY A 57 -4.05 6.45 -9.13
CA GLY A 57 -5.10 5.85 -8.31
C GLY A 57 -6.01 4.91 -9.10
N THR A 58 -6.87 4.18 -8.38
CA THR A 58 -7.96 3.40 -8.93
C THR A 58 -9.29 3.97 -8.45
N PRO A 59 -10.37 3.86 -9.22
CA PRO A 59 -11.65 4.47 -8.83
C PRO A 59 -12.16 4.04 -7.45
N PRO A 60 -12.15 2.72 -7.05
CA PRO A 60 -12.73 2.31 -5.78
C PRO A 60 -11.86 2.61 -4.56
N VAL A 61 -10.54 2.88 -4.72
CA VAL A 61 -9.65 3.17 -3.59
C VAL A 61 -9.51 4.68 -3.41
N GLY A 62 -9.65 5.18 -2.19
CA GLY A 62 -9.64 6.61 -1.91
C GLY A 62 -9.10 6.98 -0.53
N ALA A 63 -9.00 8.26 -0.29
CA ALA A 63 -8.53 8.82 0.97
C ALA A 63 -9.70 9.13 1.92
N LEU A 64 -9.47 8.96 3.24
CA LEU A 64 -10.38 9.38 4.30
C LEU A 64 -9.96 10.75 4.85
N PHE A 65 -10.95 11.60 5.01
CA PHE A 65 -10.81 12.95 5.53
C PHE A 65 -11.70 13.16 6.74
N THR A 66 -11.30 14.07 7.62
CA THR A 66 -12.25 14.74 8.51
C THR A 66 -12.71 16.02 7.84
N THR A 67 -13.96 16.42 8.08
CA THR A 67 -14.51 17.66 7.54
C THR A 67 -14.86 18.64 8.66
N SER A 68 -14.47 19.89 8.48
CA SER A 68 -14.78 20.99 9.38
C SER A 68 -15.36 22.16 8.58
N ALA A 69 -16.48 22.71 9.03
CA ALA A 69 -17.18 23.82 8.36
C ALA A 69 -17.44 23.56 6.86
N GLY A 70 -17.68 22.31 6.48
CA GLY A 70 -17.96 21.92 5.09
C GLY A 70 -16.72 21.83 4.20
N GLN A 71 -15.53 21.87 4.76
CA GLN A 71 -14.26 21.73 4.02
C GLN A 71 -13.49 20.50 4.48
N LEU A 72 -12.92 19.77 3.53
CA LEU A 72 -12.02 18.65 3.80
C LEU A 72 -10.74 19.18 4.48
N ASN A 73 -10.39 18.57 5.60
CA ASN A 73 -9.10 18.77 6.25
C ASN A 73 -8.00 17.96 5.54
N GLN A 74 -6.88 17.72 6.18
CA GLN A 74 -5.88 16.78 5.67
C GLN A 74 -6.43 15.34 5.74
N HIS A 75 -6.20 14.55 4.68
CA HIS A 75 -6.52 13.12 4.72
C HIS A 75 -5.58 12.39 5.70
N PHE A 76 -6.07 11.34 6.31
CA PHE A 76 -5.36 10.66 7.39
C PHE A 76 -5.32 9.14 7.28
N CYS A 77 -6.18 8.55 6.42
CA CYS A 77 -6.28 7.12 6.17
C CYS A 77 -6.73 6.85 4.73
N THR A 78 -6.73 5.59 4.37
CA THR A 78 -7.17 5.05 3.09
C THR A 78 -8.39 4.16 3.30
N ALA A 79 -9.28 4.09 2.33
CA ALA A 79 -10.39 3.14 2.29
C ALA A 79 -10.62 2.63 0.87
N SER A 80 -11.38 1.56 0.73
CA SER A 80 -11.71 0.95 -0.56
C SER A 80 -13.18 0.57 -0.61
N VAL A 81 -13.88 0.94 -1.68
CA VAL A 81 -15.26 0.47 -1.94
C VAL A 81 -15.24 -1.05 -2.09
N VAL A 82 -16.10 -1.73 -1.35
CA VAL A 82 -16.31 -3.17 -1.46
C VAL A 82 -17.72 -3.48 -1.90
N HIS A 83 -17.85 -4.46 -2.79
CA HIS A 83 -19.14 -4.88 -3.30
C HIS A 83 -20.12 -5.19 -2.16
N SER A 84 -21.34 -4.70 -2.29
CA SER A 84 -22.45 -5.02 -1.40
C SER A 84 -23.78 -4.92 -2.15
N PRO A 85 -24.85 -5.59 -1.69
CA PRO A 85 -26.16 -5.48 -2.34
C PRO A 85 -26.71 -4.05 -2.42
N SER A 86 -26.33 -3.18 -1.49
CA SER A 86 -26.71 -1.76 -1.48
C SER A 86 -25.70 -0.86 -2.22
N GLY A 87 -24.52 -1.38 -2.56
CA GLY A 87 -23.48 -0.66 -3.30
C GLY A 87 -22.88 0.54 -2.55
N ASP A 88 -23.00 0.61 -1.24
CA ASP A 88 -22.66 1.78 -0.42
C ASP A 88 -21.62 1.50 0.67
N LEU A 89 -20.91 0.36 0.61
CA LEU A 89 -19.92 -0.02 1.60
C LEU A 89 -18.48 0.25 1.14
N ALA A 90 -17.67 0.69 2.09
CA ALA A 90 -16.20 0.73 1.97
C ALA A 90 -15.57 0.01 3.17
N ILE A 91 -14.34 -0.50 3.00
CA ILE A 91 -13.51 -1.10 4.05
C ILE A 91 -12.30 -0.21 4.35
N THR A 92 -11.91 -0.16 5.61
CA THR A 92 -10.70 0.53 6.11
C THR A 92 -10.18 -0.18 7.37
N ALA A 93 -9.13 0.34 8.00
CA ALA A 93 -8.70 -0.11 9.31
C ALA A 93 -9.60 0.45 10.44
N ALA A 94 -9.81 -0.32 11.50
CA ALA A 94 -10.62 0.11 12.63
C ALA A 94 -9.96 1.26 13.40
N HIS A 95 -8.63 1.28 13.53
CA HIS A 95 -7.92 2.38 14.18
C HIS A 95 -8.11 3.73 13.45
N CYS A 96 -8.42 3.73 12.16
CA CYS A 96 -8.71 4.95 11.40
C CYS A 96 -10.00 5.64 11.84
N VAL A 97 -10.96 4.87 12.33
CA VAL A 97 -12.32 5.38 12.63
C VAL A 97 -12.66 5.38 14.12
N SER A 98 -11.83 4.70 14.93
CA SER A 98 -11.99 4.66 16.37
C SER A 98 -11.58 5.99 16.98
N GLY A 99 -12.52 6.67 17.64
CA GLY A 99 -12.29 7.98 18.26
C GLY A 99 -12.28 9.15 17.27
N ALA A 100 -12.62 8.94 16.00
CA ALA A 100 -12.77 10.03 15.05
C ALA A 100 -13.88 10.99 15.52
N THR A 101 -13.54 12.28 15.61
CA THR A 101 -14.47 13.34 15.97
C THR A 101 -14.80 14.18 14.74
N GLY A 102 -16.09 14.53 14.60
CA GLY A 102 -16.57 15.28 13.44
C GLY A 102 -17.08 14.39 12.31
N THR A 103 -17.35 15.01 11.17
CA THR A 103 -17.79 14.30 9.97
C THR A 103 -16.60 13.63 9.30
N LEU A 104 -16.78 12.36 8.95
CA LEU A 104 -15.83 11.62 8.11
C LEU A 104 -16.33 11.61 6.66
N ASP A 105 -15.43 11.89 5.74
CA ASP A 105 -15.71 11.84 4.32
C ASP A 105 -14.69 10.94 3.61
N PHE A 106 -15.19 10.16 2.67
CA PHE A 106 -14.41 9.31 1.79
C PHE A 106 -14.36 9.92 0.39
N VAL A 107 -13.17 10.02 -0.18
CA VAL A 107 -12.95 10.58 -1.52
C VAL A 107 -12.31 9.52 -2.40
N PRO A 108 -13.12 8.72 -3.12
CA PRO A 108 -12.61 7.69 -4.02
C PRO A 108 -11.82 8.30 -5.17
N GLY A 109 -10.71 7.65 -5.54
CA GLY A 109 -9.83 8.10 -6.61
C GLY A 109 -9.15 9.45 -6.36
N TYR A 110 -9.10 9.93 -5.10
CA TYR A 110 -8.46 11.21 -4.76
C TYR A 110 -7.05 11.31 -5.34
N ASN A 111 -6.73 12.43 -5.98
CA ASN A 111 -5.39 12.66 -6.51
C ASN A 111 -5.12 14.15 -6.69
N GLN A 112 -4.09 14.67 -5.99
CA GLN A 112 -3.61 16.04 -6.13
C GLN A 112 -4.71 17.12 -5.97
N GLY A 113 -5.57 16.95 -4.95
CA GLY A 113 -6.70 17.86 -4.71
C GLY A 113 -7.90 17.65 -5.61
N ARG A 114 -7.89 16.62 -6.49
CA ARG A 114 -9.01 16.27 -7.35
C ARG A 114 -9.89 15.22 -6.71
N GLU A 115 -11.17 15.37 -6.87
CA GLU A 115 -12.23 14.51 -6.34
C GLU A 115 -13.05 13.93 -7.50
N PRO A 116 -12.45 13.06 -8.36
CA PRO A 116 -13.04 12.68 -9.65
C PRO A 116 -14.39 11.99 -9.51
N TYR A 117 -14.64 11.33 -8.37
CA TYR A 117 -15.89 10.62 -8.09
C TYR A 117 -16.69 11.28 -6.96
N GLY A 118 -16.32 12.52 -6.58
CA GLY A 118 -16.98 13.33 -5.56
C GLY A 118 -16.62 12.91 -4.13
N VAL A 119 -17.23 13.62 -3.18
CA VAL A 119 -17.06 13.40 -1.74
C VAL A 119 -18.25 12.60 -1.22
N TRP A 120 -17.96 11.58 -0.40
CA TRP A 120 -18.94 10.65 0.16
C TRP A 120 -18.88 10.68 1.67
N THR A 121 -19.95 11.13 2.30
CA THR A 121 -20.03 11.22 3.76
C THR A 121 -20.24 9.83 4.37
N VAL A 122 -19.45 9.51 5.39
CA VAL A 122 -19.61 8.30 6.18
C VAL A 122 -20.82 8.47 7.08
N THR A 123 -21.84 7.66 6.86
CA THR A 123 -23.12 7.71 7.59
C THR A 123 -23.21 6.69 8.71
N LYS A 124 -22.44 5.60 8.63
CA LYS A 124 -22.37 4.58 9.65
C LYS A 124 -21.03 3.86 9.63
N ILE A 125 -20.54 3.50 10.79
CA ILE A 125 -19.29 2.79 11.00
C ILE A 125 -19.60 1.46 11.70
N TYR A 126 -19.01 0.39 11.21
CA TYR A 126 -19.09 -0.94 11.78
C TYR A 126 -17.69 -1.40 12.14
N VAL A 127 -17.47 -1.70 13.41
CA VAL A 127 -16.20 -2.25 13.94
C VAL A 127 -16.49 -3.54 14.71
N ASP A 128 -15.53 -4.43 14.75
CA ASP A 128 -15.66 -5.67 15.51
C ASP A 128 -15.69 -5.39 17.02
N GLN A 129 -16.36 -6.28 17.76
CA GLN A 129 -16.44 -6.17 19.22
C GLN A 129 -15.07 -6.34 19.88
N ALA A 130 -14.21 -7.23 19.36
CA ALA A 130 -12.88 -7.47 19.90
C ALA A 130 -11.99 -6.22 19.71
N TRP A 131 -12.11 -5.51 18.59
CA TRP A 131 -11.50 -4.20 18.43
C TRP A 131 -12.02 -3.20 19.45
N SER A 132 -13.35 -3.03 19.55
CA SER A 132 -13.99 -2.01 20.43
C SER A 132 -13.68 -2.23 21.91
N SER A 133 -13.49 -3.49 22.35
CA SER A 133 -13.29 -3.83 23.76
C SER A 133 -11.82 -3.91 24.18
N SER A 134 -10.92 -4.28 23.29
CA SER A 134 -9.51 -4.57 23.63
C SER A 134 -8.49 -4.07 22.62
N SER A 135 -8.92 -3.38 21.57
CA SER A 135 -8.07 -2.98 20.44
C SER A 135 -7.31 -4.17 19.83
N SER A 136 -8.05 -5.29 19.63
CA SER A 136 -7.50 -6.52 19.06
C SER A 136 -6.86 -6.23 17.70
N GLN A 137 -5.57 -6.46 17.58
CA GLN A 137 -4.85 -6.22 16.32
C GLN A 137 -5.33 -7.14 15.18
N ASP A 138 -5.88 -8.31 15.53
CA ASP A 138 -6.40 -9.25 14.54
C ASP A 138 -7.80 -8.85 14.02
N ASP A 139 -8.41 -7.82 14.63
CA ASP A 139 -9.71 -7.27 14.25
C ASP A 139 -9.62 -5.78 13.87
N ASP A 140 -8.42 -5.31 13.47
CA ASP A 140 -8.20 -3.91 13.05
C ASP A 140 -8.68 -3.67 11.62
N PHE A 141 -9.98 -3.89 11.39
CA PHE A 141 -10.70 -3.56 10.17
C PHE A 141 -12.08 -3.00 10.50
N ALA A 142 -12.63 -2.19 9.60
CA ALA A 142 -13.95 -1.58 9.75
C ALA A 142 -14.65 -1.49 8.40
N PHE A 143 -16.00 -1.58 8.41
CA PHE A 143 -16.81 -1.22 7.26
C PHE A 143 -17.48 0.13 7.48
N LEU A 144 -17.53 0.90 6.42
CA LEU A 144 -18.13 2.23 6.38
C LEU A 144 -19.31 2.19 5.42
N ARG A 145 -20.45 2.69 5.86
CA ARG A 145 -21.52 3.04 4.94
C ARG A 145 -21.33 4.47 4.51
N VAL A 146 -21.34 4.71 3.21
CA VAL A 146 -21.10 6.04 2.65
C VAL A 146 -22.26 6.48 1.76
N SER A 147 -22.54 7.76 1.77
CA SER A 147 -23.55 8.35 0.88
C SER A 147 -23.08 9.72 0.39
N ARG A 148 -23.59 10.13 -0.76
CA ARG A 148 -23.37 11.48 -1.27
C ARG A 148 -24.64 12.31 -1.06
N PRO A 149 -24.54 13.45 -0.34
CA PRO A 149 -25.68 14.32 -0.10
C PRO A 149 -26.38 14.72 -1.41
N GLY A 150 -27.72 14.58 -1.45
CA GLY A 150 -28.52 14.91 -2.63
C GLY A 150 -28.48 13.88 -3.77
N SER A 151 -27.87 12.72 -3.55
CA SER A 151 -27.82 11.62 -4.54
C SER A 151 -28.31 10.32 -3.92
N SER A 152 -29.09 9.55 -4.68
CA SER A 152 -29.46 8.17 -4.34
C SER A 152 -28.60 7.13 -5.07
N VAL A 153 -27.64 7.58 -5.91
CA VAL A 153 -26.72 6.67 -6.62
C VAL A 153 -25.71 6.15 -5.63
N PRO A 154 -25.54 4.83 -5.48
CA PRO A 154 -24.54 4.25 -4.58
C PRO A 154 -23.12 4.47 -5.11
N VAL A 155 -22.13 4.41 -4.22
CA VAL A 155 -20.73 4.66 -4.57
C VAL A 155 -20.20 3.62 -5.56
N GLU A 156 -20.59 2.36 -5.42
CA GLU A 156 -20.22 1.26 -6.30
C GLU A 156 -20.63 1.49 -7.76
N ASP A 157 -21.80 2.10 -8.01
CA ASP A 157 -22.25 2.42 -9.35
C ASP A 157 -21.39 3.52 -10.03
N VAL A 158 -20.69 4.30 -9.22
CA VAL A 158 -19.83 5.40 -9.71
C VAL A 158 -18.38 4.96 -9.90
N THR A 159 -17.87 4.12 -9.00
CA THR A 159 -16.45 3.76 -8.93
C THR A 159 -16.14 2.32 -9.31
N GLY A 160 -17.18 1.45 -9.38
CA GLY A 160 -16.99 0.02 -9.21
C GLY A 160 -16.61 -0.31 -7.76
N ALA A 161 -16.36 -1.57 -7.49
CA ALA A 161 -16.00 -2.05 -6.17
C ALA A 161 -15.02 -3.22 -6.23
N GLU A 162 -14.17 -3.31 -5.24
CA GLU A 162 -13.40 -4.51 -4.95
C GLU A 162 -14.33 -5.60 -4.37
N ARG A 163 -13.91 -6.85 -4.39
CA ARG A 163 -14.65 -7.94 -3.77
C ARG A 163 -13.95 -8.36 -2.48
N LEU A 164 -14.71 -8.45 -1.40
CA LEU A 164 -14.16 -8.96 -0.14
C LEU A 164 -13.90 -10.47 -0.26
N ASP A 165 -12.68 -10.90 0.07
CA ASP A 165 -12.34 -12.32 0.23
C ASP A 165 -11.95 -12.59 1.69
N THR A 166 -12.71 -13.44 2.35
CA THR A 166 -12.49 -13.85 3.73
C THR A 166 -11.99 -15.29 3.85
N SER A 167 -11.57 -15.87 2.74
CA SER A 167 -10.85 -17.14 2.74
C SER A 167 -9.38 -16.93 3.17
N ALA A 168 -8.74 -18.00 3.66
CA ALA A 168 -7.32 -17.91 3.99
C ALA A 168 -6.51 -17.65 2.72
N PRO A 169 -5.66 -16.61 2.69
CA PRO A 169 -4.88 -16.31 1.51
C PRO A 169 -3.85 -17.42 1.24
N ALA A 170 -3.51 -17.60 -0.03
CA ALA A 170 -2.47 -18.55 -0.41
C ALA A 170 -1.10 -18.07 0.11
N SER A 171 -0.27 -19.01 0.56
CA SER A 171 1.10 -18.68 0.97
C SER A 171 1.85 -18.01 -0.18
N ARG A 172 2.45 -16.84 0.09
CA ARG A 172 3.19 -16.02 -0.90
C ARG A 172 2.32 -15.54 -2.07
N GLU A 173 1.04 -15.33 -1.83
CA GLU A 173 0.15 -14.71 -2.82
C GLU A 173 0.67 -13.35 -3.25
N LEU A 174 0.63 -13.08 -4.56
CA LEU A 174 1.02 -11.78 -5.11
C LEU A 174 -0.12 -10.79 -4.90
N VAL A 175 0.16 -9.73 -4.18
CA VAL A 175 -0.82 -8.65 -3.93
C VAL A 175 -0.32 -7.32 -4.44
N GLN A 176 -1.25 -6.46 -4.79
CA GLN A 176 -1.05 -5.03 -4.96
C GLN A 176 -1.60 -4.32 -3.74
N VAL A 177 -0.79 -3.49 -3.10
CA VAL A 177 -1.24 -2.65 -2.00
C VAL A 177 -1.33 -1.21 -2.49
N ILE A 178 -2.41 -0.52 -2.12
CA ILE A 178 -2.65 0.89 -2.46
C ILE A 178 -2.85 1.66 -1.17
N GLY A 179 -2.19 2.82 -1.04
CA GLY A 179 -2.34 3.67 0.13
C GLY A 179 -2.14 5.14 -0.19
N TYR A 180 -2.69 6.00 0.65
CA TYR A 180 -2.61 7.46 0.55
C TYR A 180 -1.73 8.02 1.67
N PRO A 181 -0.39 8.17 1.46
CA PRO A 181 0.47 8.81 2.45
C PRO A 181 0.00 10.23 2.74
N ASN A 182 -0.22 10.57 4.01
CA ASN A 182 -0.75 11.89 4.38
C ASN A 182 0.20 13.08 4.08
N ALA A 183 1.48 12.78 3.86
CA ALA A 183 2.48 13.78 3.46
C ALA A 183 2.38 14.17 1.99
N THR A 184 1.60 13.44 1.18
CA THR A 184 1.41 13.67 -0.24
C THR A 184 -0.08 13.63 -0.60
N ASN A 185 -0.47 14.37 -1.62
CA ASN A 185 -1.83 14.31 -2.15
C ASN A 185 -1.96 13.30 -3.30
N GLN A 186 -1.16 12.25 -3.30
CA GLN A 186 -1.11 11.27 -4.37
C GLN A 186 -0.98 9.86 -3.79
N PRO A 187 -1.75 8.88 -4.27
CA PRO A 187 -1.64 7.51 -3.82
C PRO A 187 -0.34 6.87 -4.30
N VAL A 188 0.12 5.90 -3.50
CA VAL A 188 1.22 5.01 -3.87
C VAL A 188 0.70 3.59 -4.05
N THR A 189 1.36 2.85 -4.93
CA THR A 189 1.09 1.43 -5.14
C THR A 189 2.38 0.63 -5.25
N CYS A 190 2.33 -0.60 -4.79
CA CYS A 190 3.40 -1.58 -4.93
C CYS A 190 2.82 -2.97 -5.08
N GLN A 191 3.53 -3.84 -5.78
CA GLN A 191 3.14 -5.24 -5.94
C GLN A 191 4.27 -6.14 -5.44
N ASN A 192 3.94 -7.03 -4.49
CA ASN A 192 4.87 -7.98 -3.91
C ASN A 192 4.13 -9.22 -3.35
N PRO A 193 4.78 -10.40 -3.25
CA PRO A 193 4.20 -11.50 -2.52
C PRO A 193 4.07 -11.17 -1.02
N ILE A 194 2.92 -11.55 -0.44
CA ILE A 194 2.73 -11.48 1.02
C ILE A 194 3.49 -12.59 1.72
N LYS A 195 3.74 -12.37 3.01
CA LYS A 195 4.17 -13.36 4.00
C LYS A 195 3.11 -13.45 5.10
N GLN A 196 3.15 -14.51 5.87
CA GLN A 196 2.28 -14.68 7.04
C GLN A 196 3.16 -15.09 8.24
N PRO A 197 3.83 -14.12 8.90
CA PRO A 197 4.73 -14.38 10.01
C PRO A 197 4.01 -14.79 11.30
N MET A 198 2.74 -14.46 11.42
CA MET A 198 1.84 -14.81 12.52
C MET A 198 0.55 -15.40 11.97
N ALA A 199 -0.15 -16.21 12.76
CA ALA A 199 -1.35 -16.93 12.31
C ALA A 199 -2.42 -15.99 11.73
N ASP A 200 -2.59 -14.83 12.35
CA ASP A 200 -3.67 -13.90 12.06
C ASP A 200 -3.18 -12.57 11.44
N GLN A 201 -1.91 -12.52 10.98
CA GLN A 201 -1.33 -11.31 10.38
C GLN A 201 -0.61 -11.60 9.08
N LEU A 202 -0.88 -10.80 8.08
CA LEU A 202 -0.15 -10.76 6.81
C LEU A 202 0.95 -9.69 6.90
N GLU A 203 2.07 -9.92 6.22
CA GLU A 203 3.19 -8.99 6.09
C GLU A 203 3.45 -8.69 4.62
N PHE A 204 3.66 -7.43 4.31
CA PHE A 204 3.95 -6.94 2.96
C PHE A 204 5.19 -6.04 2.96
N ASP A 205 6.25 -6.49 2.30
CA ASP A 205 7.52 -5.78 2.21
C ASP A 205 7.54 -4.84 1.00
N CYS A 206 7.22 -3.59 1.22
CA CYS A 206 7.40 -2.55 0.22
C CYS A 206 7.53 -1.19 0.89
N GLY A 207 8.55 -0.43 0.55
CA GLY A 207 8.81 0.89 1.12
C GLY A 207 7.80 1.96 0.68
N GLY A 208 7.72 3.05 1.46
CA GLY A 208 6.91 4.22 1.11
C GLY A 208 5.50 4.24 1.71
N TYR A 209 5.14 3.24 2.49
CA TYR A 209 3.86 3.21 3.21
C TYR A 209 4.00 3.90 4.56
N THR A 210 3.76 5.20 4.57
CA THR A 210 3.84 6.05 5.77
C THR A 210 2.43 6.33 6.32
N ASN A 211 2.35 7.12 7.39
CA ASN A 211 1.07 7.57 7.97
C ASN A 211 0.09 8.03 6.87
N GLY A 212 -1.16 7.64 7.00
CA GLY A 212 -2.21 7.89 6.02
C GLY A 212 -2.49 6.70 5.08
N THR A 213 -1.54 5.77 4.91
CA THR A 213 -1.78 4.56 4.12
C THR A 213 -2.61 3.51 4.85
N SER A 214 -2.78 3.63 6.18
CA SER A 214 -3.67 2.81 7.01
C SER A 214 -5.04 2.63 6.37
N GLY A 215 -5.57 1.41 6.41
CA GLY A 215 -6.83 1.04 5.76
C GLY A 215 -6.69 0.77 4.25
N GLY A 216 -5.53 0.98 3.66
CA GLY A 216 -5.25 0.67 2.25
C GLY A 216 -5.39 -0.82 1.96
N PRO A 217 -6.08 -1.21 0.88
CA PRO A 217 -6.37 -2.61 0.60
C PRO A 217 -5.15 -3.40 0.13
N PHE A 218 -5.08 -4.67 0.56
CA PHE A 218 -4.25 -5.71 -0.05
C PHE A 218 -5.10 -6.40 -1.11
N LEU A 219 -4.81 -6.16 -2.38
CA LEU A 219 -5.59 -6.64 -3.51
C LEU A 219 -4.90 -7.84 -4.17
N SER A 220 -5.57 -8.97 -4.24
CA SER A 220 -5.16 -10.13 -5.01
C SER A 220 -6.06 -10.33 -6.25
N GLY A 221 -5.62 -11.18 -7.18
CA GLY A 221 -6.45 -11.58 -8.32
C GLY A 221 -6.99 -10.43 -9.16
N ILE A 222 -6.20 -9.37 -9.36
CA ILE A 222 -6.64 -8.16 -10.08
C ILE A 222 -7.02 -8.50 -11.51
N ASP A 223 -8.25 -8.17 -11.89
CA ASP A 223 -8.75 -8.27 -13.25
C ASP A 223 -8.15 -7.14 -14.12
N PRO A 224 -7.36 -7.47 -15.14
CA PRO A 224 -6.74 -6.47 -15.99
C PRO A 224 -7.74 -5.66 -16.82
N ALA A 225 -8.98 -6.11 -16.94
CA ALA A 225 -10.01 -5.42 -17.72
C ALA A 225 -10.58 -4.19 -17.00
N ASN A 226 -10.66 -4.23 -15.68
CA ASN A 226 -11.22 -3.14 -14.85
C ASN A 226 -10.33 -2.68 -13.71
N GLY A 227 -9.23 -3.38 -13.43
CA GLY A 227 -8.30 -3.07 -12.35
C GLY A 227 -8.81 -3.39 -10.94
N GLN A 228 -9.94 -4.10 -10.81
CA GLN A 228 -10.53 -4.51 -9.54
C GLN A 228 -10.00 -5.86 -9.11
N GLY A 229 -9.94 -6.10 -7.81
CA GLY A 229 -9.41 -7.32 -7.23
C GLY A 229 -10.20 -7.83 -6.03
N LEU A 230 -9.57 -8.79 -5.34
CA LEU A 230 -10.06 -9.33 -4.08
C LEU A 230 -9.35 -8.65 -2.93
N VAL A 231 -10.10 -8.02 -2.02
CA VAL A 231 -9.55 -7.48 -0.76
C VAL A 231 -9.35 -8.64 0.19
N ILE A 232 -8.10 -9.01 0.43
CA ILE A 232 -7.70 -10.05 1.38
C ILE A 232 -7.14 -9.50 2.69
N GLY A 233 -6.94 -8.18 2.77
CA GLY A 233 -6.42 -7.47 3.92
C GLY A 233 -6.52 -5.95 3.75
N VAL A 234 -6.23 -5.23 4.84
CA VAL A 234 -6.10 -3.77 4.87
C VAL A 234 -4.89 -3.38 5.71
N ILE A 235 -4.16 -2.34 5.35
CA ILE A 235 -3.04 -1.85 6.19
C ILE A 235 -3.59 -1.51 7.58
N GLY A 236 -3.21 -2.33 8.56
CA GLY A 236 -3.67 -2.30 9.94
C GLY A 236 -3.11 -3.48 10.71
N GLY A 237 -3.73 -3.84 11.85
CA GLY A 237 -3.34 -4.98 12.65
C GLY A 237 -2.07 -4.76 13.47
N TYR A 238 -1.10 -5.65 13.33
CA TYR A 238 0.14 -5.58 14.10
C TYR A 238 0.81 -4.21 13.93
N GLN A 239 1.11 -3.56 15.07
CA GLN A 239 1.67 -2.21 15.10
C GLN A 239 0.85 -1.17 14.32
N GLN A 240 -0.48 -1.34 14.25
CA GLN A 240 -1.40 -0.50 13.46
C GLN A 240 -0.99 -0.39 11.96
N GLY A 241 -0.44 -1.48 11.41
CA GLY A 241 -0.01 -1.55 10.02
C GLY A 241 1.50 -1.47 9.82
N GLY A 242 2.29 -1.33 10.89
CA GLY A 242 3.75 -1.35 10.88
C GLY A 242 4.41 -0.10 11.45
N ASP A 243 5.55 -0.27 12.13
CA ASP A 243 6.34 0.81 12.74
C ASP A 243 7.32 1.47 11.76
N SER A 244 7.43 0.94 10.55
CA SER A 244 8.36 1.44 9.55
C SER A 244 7.70 1.57 8.18
N PRO A 245 8.11 2.53 7.35
CA PRO A 245 7.55 2.67 6.01
C PRO A 245 7.95 1.56 5.03
N GLN A 246 8.78 0.57 5.44
CA GLN A 246 9.28 -0.51 4.61
C GLN A 246 8.44 -1.78 4.70
N VAL A 247 7.68 -1.95 5.78
CA VAL A 247 6.89 -3.15 6.06
C VAL A 247 5.50 -2.72 6.48
N SER A 248 4.49 -3.29 5.84
CA SER A 248 3.08 -3.11 6.22
C SER A 248 2.50 -4.42 6.70
N TYR A 249 1.61 -4.36 7.68
CA TYR A 249 0.86 -5.51 8.17
C TYR A 249 -0.64 -5.36 7.87
N SER A 250 -1.33 -6.48 7.89
CA SER A 250 -2.79 -6.55 7.79
C SER A 250 -3.30 -7.69 8.65
N PRO A 251 -4.42 -7.53 9.37
CA PRO A 251 -5.11 -8.69 9.90
C PRO A 251 -5.57 -9.59 8.74
N VAL A 252 -5.60 -10.90 8.97
CA VAL A 252 -6.23 -11.85 8.05
C VAL A 252 -7.74 -11.64 8.10
N LEU A 253 -8.33 -11.29 6.97
CA LEU A 253 -9.78 -11.09 6.87
C LEU A 253 -10.49 -12.46 6.86
N GLY A 254 -10.69 -13.02 8.06
CA GLY A 254 -11.31 -14.33 8.25
C GLY A 254 -12.79 -14.28 8.65
N ALA A 255 -13.18 -15.20 9.52
CA ALA A 255 -14.57 -15.36 9.96
C ALA A 255 -15.17 -14.10 10.63
N ASN A 256 -14.34 -13.34 11.40
CA ASN A 256 -14.79 -12.09 12.05
C ASN A 256 -15.10 -11.02 11.00
N ALA A 257 -14.24 -10.85 9.99
CA ALA A 257 -14.50 -9.93 8.90
C ALA A 257 -15.76 -10.33 8.10
N ALA A 258 -15.94 -11.62 7.82
CA ALA A 258 -17.17 -12.13 7.19
C ALA A 258 -18.43 -11.87 8.04
N ALA A 259 -18.34 -12.00 9.36
CA ALA A 259 -19.43 -11.72 10.26
C ALA A 259 -19.76 -10.23 10.30
N LEU A 260 -18.75 -9.38 10.43
CA LEU A 260 -18.92 -7.92 10.45
C LEU A 260 -19.48 -7.40 9.11
N TYR A 261 -18.99 -7.93 7.98
CA TYR A 261 -19.53 -7.60 6.65
C TYR A 261 -21.04 -7.91 6.55
N ARG A 262 -21.47 -9.09 7.03
CA ARG A 262 -22.91 -9.43 7.05
C ARG A 262 -23.73 -8.46 7.89
N VAL A 263 -23.21 -8.00 9.03
CA VAL A 263 -23.85 -6.97 9.87
C VAL A 263 -23.92 -5.64 9.12
N ALA A 264 -22.85 -5.26 8.44
CA ALA A 264 -22.80 -4.02 7.66
C ALA A 264 -23.80 -4.04 6.49
N VAL A 265 -23.90 -5.17 5.78
CA VAL A 265 -24.90 -5.38 4.71
C VAL A 265 -26.34 -5.31 5.25
N ALA A 266 -26.63 -5.98 6.36
CA ALA A 266 -27.97 -6.02 6.94
C ALA A 266 -28.41 -4.68 7.56
N GLY A 267 -27.49 -3.81 7.88
CA GLY A 267 -27.76 -2.50 8.50
C GLY A 267 -28.10 -1.38 7.52
N GLY A 268 -28.34 -1.71 6.23
CA GLY A 268 -28.76 -0.81 5.16
C GLY A 268 -30.23 -0.50 5.15
#